data_db0d70e9002f7ba575067cdab38c068b
#
_entry.id   db0d70e9002f7ba575067cdab38c068b
#
_cell.length_a   1.000
_cell.length_b   1.000
_cell.length_c   1.000
_cell.angle_alpha   90.00
_cell.angle_beta   90.00
_cell.angle_gamma   90.00
#
_symmetry.space_group_name_H-M   'P 1'
#
loop_
_entity.id
_entity.type
_entity.pdbx_description
1 polymer ?
#
loop_
_entity_poly.entity_id
_entity_poly.type
_entity_poly.pdbx_seq_one_letter_code
_entity_poly.pdbx_strand_id
1 'polypeptide(L)'
;MVRRLAALGLFLAGCAREPVYPLHGEAMYNRYCASCHGLTGKGDGPAAALSPPPTDLTKADLSLPELMKVIDGRRTVRAHGTAAMPVWGEVFEQTTPDPGREHRQALRDVQAVAEYVQALQARVRQEGT
;
A
#
# COMPACT_ATOMS: atom_id res chain seq x y z
N MET A 1 -57.16 10.08 25.28
CA MET A 1 -56.06 10.88 24.74
C MET A 1 -54.77 10.10 24.94
N VAL A 2 -54.28 9.45 23.87
CA VAL A 2 -53.03 8.66 23.93
C VAL A 2 -51.95 9.44 23.16
N ARG A 3 -50.96 9.96 23.89
CA ARG A 3 -49.82 10.67 23.32
C ARG A 3 -48.81 9.62 22.80
N ARG A 4 -48.68 9.52 21.46
CA ARG A 4 -47.63 8.74 20.80
C ARG A 4 -46.31 9.52 20.91
N LEU A 5 -45.35 9.00 21.68
CA LEU A 5 -43.98 9.47 21.68
C LEU A 5 -43.27 8.85 20.47
N ALA A 6 -42.94 9.69 19.50
CA ALA A 6 -42.09 9.31 18.39
C ALA A 6 -40.63 9.29 18.86
N ALA A 7 -40.03 8.10 18.92
CA ALA A 7 -38.61 7.96 19.20
C ALA A 7 -37.80 8.36 17.94
N LEU A 8 -37.12 9.50 18.01
CA LEU A 8 -36.20 9.98 16.96
C LEU A 8 -34.91 9.19 17.07
N GLY A 9 -34.74 8.16 16.23
CA GLY A 9 -33.52 7.37 16.14
C GLY A 9 -32.41 8.23 15.51
N LEU A 10 -31.40 8.59 16.30
CA LEU A 10 -30.19 9.27 15.84
C LEU A 10 -29.32 8.24 15.13
N PHE A 11 -29.34 8.21 13.78
CA PHE A 11 -28.40 7.47 12.96
C PHE A 11 -27.02 8.15 13.06
N LEU A 12 -26.12 7.63 13.88
CA LEU A 12 -24.71 7.95 13.81
C LEU A 12 -24.16 7.30 12.54
N ALA A 13 -24.16 8.05 11.44
CA ALA A 13 -23.40 7.68 10.25
C ALA A 13 -21.91 7.73 10.62
N GLY A 14 -21.35 6.55 10.94
CA GLY A 14 -19.92 6.37 11.09
C GLY A 14 -19.24 6.80 9.79
N CYS A 15 -18.42 7.84 9.83
CA CYS A 15 -17.58 8.23 8.72
C CYS A 15 -16.59 7.09 8.46
N ALA A 16 -16.96 6.15 7.61
CA ALA A 16 -16.00 5.23 7.00
C ALA A 16 -15.00 6.12 6.24
N ARG A 17 -13.76 6.11 6.72
CA ARG A 17 -12.69 6.87 6.09
C ARG A 17 -12.34 6.12 4.81
N GLU A 18 -12.88 6.60 3.69
CA GLU A 18 -12.48 6.09 2.38
C GLU A 18 -10.96 6.28 2.23
N PRO A 19 -10.22 5.26 1.75
CA PRO A 19 -8.79 5.41 1.51
C PRO A 19 -8.56 6.55 0.52
N VAL A 20 -7.71 7.50 0.89
CA VAL A 20 -7.57 8.79 0.20
C VAL A 20 -7.05 8.63 -1.25
N TYR A 21 -6.41 7.48 -1.58
CA TYR A 21 -5.79 7.27 -2.90
C TYR A 21 -5.88 5.82 -3.44
N PRO A 22 -7.03 5.14 -3.48
CA PRO A 22 -7.05 3.74 -3.92
C PRO A 22 -6.58 3.58 -5.38
N LEU A 23 -7.01 4.47 -6.27
CA LEU A 23 -6.63 4.44 -7.69
C LEU A 23 -5.17 4.84 -7.92
N HIS A 24 -4.66 5.79 -7.16
CA HIS A 24 -3.27 6.22 -7.26
C HIS A 24 -2.31 5.12 -6.77
N GLY A 25 -2.59 4.51 -5.63
CA GLY A 25 -1.80 3.40 -5.10
C GLY A 25 -1.75 2.19 -6.03
N GLU A 26 -2.88 1.83 -6.63
CA GLU A 26 -2.96 0.78 -7.64
C GLU A 26 -2.12 1.11 -8.89
N ALA A 27 -2.26 2.31 -9.42
CA ALA A 27 -1.50 2.75 -10.59
C ALA A 27 0.01 2.74 -10.33
N MET A 28 0.44 3.23 -9.17
CA MET A 28 1.84 3.21 -8.74
C MET A 28 2.35 1.78 -8.56
N TYR A 29 1.58 0.93 -7.88
CA TYR A 29 1.92 -0.49 -7.71
C TYR A 29 2.08 -1.20 -9.05
N ASN A 30 1.13 -1.05 -9.95
CA ASN A 30 1.16 -1.68 -11.27
C ASN A 30 2.37 -1.22 -12.10
N ARG A 31 2.74 0.05 -11.97
CA ARG A 31 3.88 0.61 -12.70
C ARG A 31 5.24 0.17 -12.16
N TYR A 32 5.41 0.12 -10.84
CA TYR A 32 6.73 0.00 -10.22
C TYR A 32 6.95 -1.33 -9.48
N CYS A 33 5.90 -2.01 -9.05
CA CYS A 33 6.01 -3.19 -8.17
C CYS A 33 5.57 -4.48 -8.87
N ALA A 34 4.55 -4.43 -9.73
CA ALA A 34 3.92 -5.61 -10.30
C ALA A 34 4.84 -6.45 -11.19
N SER A 35 5.87 -5.85 -11.80
CA SER A 35 6.84 -6.60 -12.60
C SER A 35 7.56 -7.69 -11.80
N CYS A 36 7.79 -7.45 -10.51
CA CYS A 36 8.41 -8.42 -9.62
C CYS A 36 7.37 -9.12 -8.73
N HIS A 37 6.50 -8.34 -8.07
CA HIS A 37 5.56 -8.88 -7.09
C HIS A 37 4.27 -9.45 -7.68
N GLY A 38 4.03 -9.31 -9.00
CA GLY A 38 2.79 -9.73 -9.65
C GLY A 38 1.63 -8.75 -9.41
N LEU A 39 0.60 -8.81 -10.24
CA LEU A 39 -0.60 -7.96 -10.10
C LEU A 39 -1.40 -8.26 -8.83
N THR A 40 -1.28 -9.48 -8.31
CA THR A 40 -1.96 -9.94 -7.10
C THR A 40 -1.08 -9.91 -5.84
N GLY A 41 0.19 -9.49 -5.99
CA GLY A 41 1.15 -9.39 -4.88
C GLY A 41 1.76 -10.72 -4.43
N LYS A 42 1.62 -11.80 -5.19
CA LYS A 42 2.08 -13.15 -4.82
C LYS A 42 3.56 -13.43 -5.10
N GLY A 43 4.31 -12.46 -5.63
CA GLY A 43 5.71 -12.64 -5.98
C GLY A 43 5.91 -13.35 -7.33
N ASP A 44 4.87 -13.42 -8.15
CA ASP A 44 4.80 -14.15 -9.42
C ASP A 44 4.85 -13.23 -10.66
N GLY A 45 5.42 -12.05 -10.52
CA GLY A 45 5.57 -11.13 -11.63
C GLY A 45 6.53 -11.64 -12.70
N PRO A 46 6.49 -11.07 -13.93
CA PRO A 46 7.35 -11.50 -15.04
C PRO A 46 8.85 -11.45 -14.73
N ALA A 47 9.27 -10.62 -13.82
CA ALA A 47 10.66 -10.52 -13.35
C ALA A 47 10.94 -11.36 -12.09
N ALA A 48 10.03 -12.25 -11.68
CA ALA A 48 10.17 -13.06 -10.46
C ALA A 48 11.26 -14.15 -10.53
N ALA A 49 11.90 -14.34 -11.70
CA ALA A 49 13.06 -15.24 -11.84
C ALA A 49 14.33 -14.74 -11.11
N LEU A 50 14.22 -13.69 -10.32
CA LEU A 50 15.29 -13.17 -9.48
C LEU A 50 15.63 -14.15 -8.33
N SER A 51 16.89 -14.12 -7.90
CA SER A 51 17.34 -14.91 -6.74
C SER A 51 17.88 -13.98 -5.65
N PRO A 52 17.26 -13.96 -4.47
CA PRO A 52 16.04 -14.66 -4.07
C PRO A 52 14.77 -14.12 -4.76
N PRO A 53 13.71 -14.94 -4.85
CA PRO A 53 12.47 -14.52 -5.46
C PRO A 53 11.79 -13.38 -4.66
N PRO A 54 10.99 -12.53 -5.32
CA PRO A 54 10.22 -11.50 -4.64
C PRO A 54 9.28 -12.09 -3.59
N THR A 55 9.18 -11.42 -2.44
CA THR A 55 8.30 -11.86 -1.36
C THR A 55 6.82 -11.83 -1.79
N ASP A 56 6.05 -12.84 -1.38
CA ASP A 56 4.60 -12.86 -1.44
C ASP A 56 4.05 -11.81 -0.45
N LEU A 57 3.63 -10.67 -0.97
CA LEU A 57 3.14 -9.54 -0.17
C LEU A 57 1.80 -9.82 0.51
N THR A 58 1.03 -10.79 0.00
CA THR A 58 -0.28 -11.15 0.55
C THR A 58 -0.18 -11.86 1.91
N LYS A 59 0.98 -12.43 2.19
CA LYS A 59 1.30 -13.12 3.46
C LYS A 59 2.08 -12.25 4.44
N ALA A 60 2.51 -11.07 4.04
CA ALA A 60 3.22 -10.17 4.93
C ALA A 60 2.26 -9.63 6.00
N ASP A 61 2.57 -9.85 7.27
CA ASP A 61 1.80 -9.32 8.41
C ASP A 61 2.51 -8.05 8.92
N LEU A 62 2.43 -6.99 8.11
CA LEU A 62 3.05 -5.71 8.40
C LEU A 62 1.99 -4.63 8.55
N SER A 63 2.14 -3.79 9.57
CA SER A 63 1.35 -2.57 9.72
C SER A 63 1.65 -1.57 8.60
N LEU A 64 0.75 -0.60 8.39
CA LEU A 64 0.97 0.44 7.37
C LEU A 64 2.30 1.18 7.55
N PRO A 65 2.71 1.63 8.75
CA PRO A 65 4.00 2.27 8.95
C PRO A 65 5.21 1.36 8.61
N GLU A 66 5.10 0.06 8.88
CA GLU A 66 6.15 -0.91 8.55
C GLU A 66 6.25 -1.12 7.05
N LEU A 67 5.11 -1.27 6.35
CA LEU A 67 5.07 -1.33 4.89
C LEU A 67 5.68 -0.07 4.27
N MET A 68 5.29 1.12 4.74
CA MET A 68 5.86 2.38 4.28
C MET A 68 7.38 2.42 4.46
N LYS A 69 7.88 1.98 5.61
CA LYS A 69 9.32 1.94 5.89
C LYS A 69 10.06 0.99 4.95
N VAL A 70 9.50 -0.18 4.69
CA VAL A 70 10.09 -1.18 3.77
C VAL A 70 10.10 -0.66 2.35
N ILE A 71 8.99 -0.08 1.87
CA ILE A 71 8.87 0.47 0.52
C ILE A 71 9.80 1.68 0.35
N ASP A 72 9.80 2.60 1.29
CA ASP A 72 10.69 3.78 1.26
C ASP A 72 12.17 3.36 1.12
N GLY A 73 12.61 2.39 1.87
CA GLY A 73 13.93 1.77 1.78
C GLY A 73 15.10 2.60 2.27
N ARG A 74 14.98 3.93 2.37
CA ARG A 74 16.09 4.85 2.74
C ARG A 74 16.67 4.60 4.14
N ARG A 75 15.88 4.06 5.04
CA ARG A 75 16.26 3.74 6.43
C ARG A 75 16.27 2.26 6.75
N THR A 76 16.05 1.42 5.75
CA THR A 76 16.03 -0.02 5.97
C THR A 76 17.46 -0.53 5.98
N VAL A 77 17.94 -0.87 7.16
CA VAL A 77 19.16 -1.65 7.30
C VAL A 77 18.93 -2.97 6.54
N ARG A 78 19.93 -3.44 5.83
CA ARG A 78 20.05 -4.65 4.98
C ARG A 78 19.34 -5.94 5.44
N ALA A 79 18.52 -5.91 6.48
CA ALA A 79 17.79 -7.04 7.04
C ALA A 79 16.66 -7.58 6.14
N HIS A 80 16.24 -6.82 5.12
CA HIS A 80 15.32 -7.28 4.09
C HIS A 80 16.02 -7.63 2.77
N GLY A 81 17.27 -7.89 2.87
CA GLY A 81 18.14 -8.90 2.27
C GLY A 81 18.16 -9.02 0.78
N THR A 82 17.83 -8.09 -0.08
CA THR A 82 18.34 -8.19 -1.44
C THR A 82 18.54 -6.82 -2.09
N ALA A 83 19.73 -6.67 -2.69
CA ALA A 83 20.10 -5.59 -3.59
C ALA A 83 19.20 -5.48 -4.84
N ALA A 84 18.16 -6.31 -4.94
CA ALA A 84 17.26 -6.40 -6.08
C ALA A 84 16.05 -5.46 -6.00
N MET A 85 15.61 -5.05 -4.79
CA MET A 85 14.51 -4.11 -4.64
C MET A 85 15.05 -2.68 -4.59
N PRO A 86 14.60 -1.78 -5.46
CA PRO A 86 15.02 -0.38 -5.44
C PRO A 86 14.63 0.34 -4.13
N VAL A 87 15.36 1.40 -3.80
CA VAL A 87 15.00 2.33 -2.73
C VAL A 87 13.93 3.27 -3.28
N TRP A 88 12.67 2.87 -3.15
CA TRP A 88 11.56 3.54 -3.82
C TRP A 88 11.37 4.99 -3.35
N GLY A 89 11.71 5.30 -2.10
CA GLY A 89 11.70 6.68 -1.61
C GLY A 89 12.58 7.62 -2.44
N GLU A 90 13.77 7.16 -2.85
CA GLU A 90 14.67 7.93 -3.72
C GLU A 90 14.16 8.00 -5.16
N VAL A 91 13.65 6.89 -5.69
CA VAL A 91 13.10 6.84 -7.05
C VAL A 91 11.92 7.81 -7.18
N PHE A 92 11.01 7.82 -6.21
CA PHE A 92 9.83 8.70 -6.25
C PHE A 92 10.21 10.18 -6.07
N GLU A 93 11.23 10.50 -5.28
CA GLU A 93 11.77 11.87 -5.23
C GLU A 93 12.28 12.33 -6.60
N GLN A 94 13.09 11.51 -7.25
CA GLN A 94 13.68 11.83 -8.55
C GLN A 94 12.65 11.95 -9.69
N THR A 95 11.52 11.25 -9.57
CA THR A 95 10.45 11.29 -10.58
C THR A 95 9.41 12.38 -10.35
N THR A 96 9.47 13.09 -9.23
CA THR A 96 8.55 14.19 -8.91
C THR A 96 8.96 15.45 -9.66
N PRO A 97 8.06 16.05 -10.48
CA PRO A 97 8.41 17.20 -11.32
C PRO A 97 8.35 18.55 -10.58
N ASP A 98 7.99 18.59 -9.30
CA ASP A 98 7.73 19.83 -8.55
C ASP A 98 8.87 20.15 -7.59
N PRO A 99 9.78 21.10 -7.96
CA PRO A 99 10.93 21.47 -7.14
C PRO A 99 10.52 21.94 -5.74
N GLY A 100 11.16 21.36 -4.70
CA GLY A 100 10.90 21.67 -3.30
C GLY A 100 9.71 20.91 -2.67
N ARG A 101 9.06 20.04 -3.43
CA ARG A 101 7.98 19.17 -2.92
C ARG A 101 8.29 17.68 -3.06
N GLU A 102 9.43 17.33 -3.63
CA GLU A 102 9.83 15.99 -4.01
C GLU A 102 9.68 15.03 -2.83
N HIS A 103 10.28 15.37 -1.71
CA HIS A 103 10.26 14.52 -0.51
C HIS A 103 8.83 14.26 0.01
N ARG A 104 7.99 15.31 0.07
CA ARG A 104 6.61 15.16 0.54
C ARG A 104 5.75 14.38 -0.45
N GLN A 105 6.00 14.53 -1.74
CA GLN A 105 5.29 13.75 -2.76
C GLN A 105 5.72 12.29 -2.69
N ALA A 106 7.01 12.00 -2.62
CA ALA A 106 7.53 10.65 -2.47
C ALA A 106 6.95 9.92 -1.25
N LEU A 107 6.81 10.61 -0.11
CA LEU A 107 6.17 10.02 1.07
C LEU A 107 4.69 9.69 0.84
N ARG A 108 3.94 10.53 0.11
CA ARG A 108 2.55 10.24 -0.27
C ARG A 108 2.45 9.06 -1.23
N ASP A 109 3.37 8.97 -2.17
CA ASP A 109 3.43 7.87 -3.14
C ASP A 109 3.77 6.55 -2.46
N VAL A 110 4.74 6.55 -1.53
CA VAL A 110 5.05 5.41 -0.67
C VAL A 110 3.84 4.99 0.15
N GLN A 111 3.13 5.94 0.76
CA GLN A 111 1.91 5.65 1.52
C GLN A 111 0.82 5.04 0.64
N ALA A 112 0.57 5.62 -0.53
CA ALA A 112 -0.45 5.12 -1.46
C ALA A 112 -0.17 3.68 -1.90
N VAL A 113 1.09 3.34 -2.20
CA VAL A 113 1.49 1.96 -2.52
C VAL A 113 1.31 1.04 -1.31
N ALA A 114 1.69 1.47 -0.12
CA ALA A 114 1.54 0.68 1.11
C ALA A 114 0.05 0.38 1.42
N GLU A 115 -0.83 1.37 1.27
CA GLU A 115 -2.28 1.21 1.43
C GLU A 115 -2.85 0.20 0.40
N TYR A 116 -2.38 0.25 -0.85
CA TYR A 116 -2.78 -0.72 -1.87
C TYR A 116 -2.32 -2.14 -1.52
N VAL A 117 -1.09 -2.32 -1.02
CA VAL A 117 -0.59 -3.63 -0.55
C VAL A 117 -1.46 -4.15 0.59
N GLN A 118 -1.86 -3.30 1.56
CA GLN A 118 -2.81 -3.72 2.60
C GLN A 118 -4.17 -4.14 2.04
N ALA A 119 -4.65 -3.47 0.99
CA ALA A 119 -5.88 -3.86 0.32
C ALA A 119 -5.75 -5.24 -0.37
N LEU A 120 -4.60 -5.56 -0.98
CA LEU A 120 -4.33 -6.90 -1.51
C LEU A 120 -4.36 -7.96 -0.40
N GLN A 121 -3.74 -7.70 0.75
CA GLN A 121 -3.76 -8.59 1.91
C GLN A 121 -5.18 -8.83 2.43
N ALA A 122 -5.99 -7.76 2.49
CA ALA A 122 -7.37 -7.86 2.96
C ALA A 122 -8.24 -8.71 2.02
N ARG A 123 -8.09 -8.59 0.70
CA ARG A 123 -8.81 -9.40 -0.30
C ARG A 123 -8.52 -10.89 -0.10
N VAL A 124 -7.26 -11.27 0.03
CA VAL A 124 -6.88 -12.68 0.23
C VAL A 124 -7.45 -13.25 1.53
N ARG A 125 -7.48 -12.47 2.61
CA ARG A 125 -8.11 -12.90 3.88
C ARG A 125 -9.61 -13.13 3.75
N GLN A 126 -10.30 -12.34 2.92
CA GLN A 126 -11.74 -12.50 2.68
C GLN A 126 -12.07 -13.71 1.79
N GLU A 127 -11.20 -14.02 0.83
CA GLU A 127 -11.37 -15.19 -0.06
C GLU A 127 -11.05 -16.52 0.63
N GLY A 128 -10.30 -16.52 1.73
CA GLY A 128 -9.91 -17.70 2.50
C GLY A 128 -10.87 -18.09 3.63
N THR A 129 -11.98 -17.35 3.83
CA THR A 129 -13.03 -17.63 4.83
C THR A 129 -14.24 -18.22 4.17
#